data_9eb34f4ff2e7ceac8c610d89f199b0f3
#
_entry.id   9eb34f4ff2e7ceac8c610d89f199b0f3
#
_cell.length_a   1.000
_cell.length_b   1.000
_cell.length_c   1.000
_cell.angle_alpha   90.00
_cell.angle_beta   90.00
_cell.angle_gamma   90.00
#
_symmetry.space_group_name_H-M   'P 1'
#
loop_
_entity.id
_entity.type
_entity.pdbx_description
1 polymer ?
#
loop_
_entity_poly.entity_id
_entity_poly.type
_entity_poly.pdbx_seq_one_letter_code
_entity_poly.pdbx_strand_id
1 'polypeptide(L)'
;MKLDLANFPVREIGFGNSYRYENGRLTVDREDLVRIVSGDERIAAAKFETVEPGEHARITGVRDVVEPRAKFGARGQVFPGTIGPVESVGSGVTHRLSGMTVIATAHYEGTIRAGTGVQRSAMLDMWGPGAQASRFSNYPHLVLIMRLKQALGEFEAHLAIQRAEFAVARRIAQITEGARPQEVEQFELNEAESLPRVILIQGCITNGGQPHSGVSYYGLPIRESLATWIHPNELLDGAVTTNTTRGIGYYPTSWDWQNHPLALELYRQQAAGRLSFAGMIIERISYDTIQGKEVVAHNTAQLAAHAKADAALITWLGSGNAFVEVMLTIRACEQRGIKTTLVSYEYGGKDGVDSPLLYYVPEANAVVSTGSRDRWIELPEAEKIVGPYDQIQVLTYPGAPSSPATAALTLDARDMIVGGVDIWGSGAIRCEAF
;
A
#
# COMPACT_ATOMS: atom_id res chain seq x y z
N MET A 1 16.78 -0.34 -16.43
CA MET A 1 16.44 -1.59 -15.67
C MET A 1 15.38 -2.33 -16.46
N LYS A 2 15.55 -3.64 -16.63
CA LYS A 2 14.54 -4.51 -17.28
C LYS A 2 14.11 -5.57 -16.27
N LEU A 3 12.82 -5.69 -16.01
CA LEU A 3 12.20 -6.66 -15.11
C LEU A 3 11.20 -7.51 -15.87
N ASP A 4 11.33 -8.82 -15.74
CA ASP A 4 10.36 -9.81 -16.18
C ASP A 4 9.55 -10.28 -14.96
N LEU A 5 8.26 -9.97 -14.92
CA LEU A 5 7.35 -10.38 -13.86
C LEU A 5 6.58 -11.62 -14.31
N ALA A 6 6.99 -12.78 -13.78
CA ALA A 6 6.42 -14.07 -14.11
C ALA A 6 5.20 -14.38 -13.23
N ASN A 7 4.06 -14.63 -13.84
CA ASN A 7 2.77 -14.72 -13.18
C ASN A 7 2.33 -16.18 -12.92
N PHE A 8 1.98 -16.45 -11.67
CA PHE A 8 1.46 -17.74 -11.17
C PHE A 8 0.14 -17.48 -10.43
N PRO A 9 -1.01 -17.51 -11.12
CA PRO A 9 -2.29 -17.18 -10.50
C PRO A 9 -2.73 -18.22 -9.48
N VAL A 10 -3.14 -17.75 -8.29
CA VAL A 10 -3.69 -18.57 -7.21
C VAL A 10 -5.18 -18.30 -7.07
N ARG A 11 -5.98 -19.37 -6.97
CA ARG A 11 -7.43 -19.32 -6.82
C ARG A 11 -7.91 -19.98 -5.52
N GLU A 12 -7.05 -20.79 -4.92
CA GLU A 12 -7.36 -21.55 -3.70
C GLU A 12 -6.09 -21.72 -2.87
N ILE A 13 -6.21 -21.60 -1.55
CA ILE A 13 -5.13 -21.79 -0.59
C ILE A 13 -5.52 -22.89 0.39
N GLY A 14 -4.65 -23.88 0.57
CA GLY A 14 -4.84 -24.95 1.54
C GLY A 14 -3.59 -25.22 2.37
N PHE A 15 -3.78 -25.89 3.50
CA PHE A 15 -2.68 -26.35 4.33
C PHE A 15 -2.35 -27.81 4.06
N GLY A 16 -1.06 -28.17 4.16
CA GLY A 16 -0.55 -29.52 4.01
C GLY A 16 0.78 -29.67 4.74
N ASN A 17 1.44 -30.82 4.53
CA ASN A 17 2.75 -31.12 5.13
C ASN A 17 3.93 -30.77 4.20
N SER A 18 3.65 -30.10 3.10
CA SER A 18 4.66 -29.64 2.12
C SER A 18 4.09 -28.52 1.28
N TYR A 19 4.99 -27.75 0.68
CA TYR A 19 4.60 -26.71 -0.27
C TYR A 19 4.34 -27.28 -1.66
N ARG A 20 3.25 -26.84 -2.30
CA ARG A 20 2.89 -27.24 -3.66
C ARG A 20 2.12 -26.13 -4.38
N TYR A 21 2.42 -25.92 -5.63
CA TYR A 21 1.62 -25.09 -6.53
C TYR A 21 1.21 -25.89 -7.76
N GLU A 22 -0.07 -26.12 -7.93
CA GLU A 22 -0.62 -26.87 -9.07
C GLU A 22 -1.96 -26.30 -9.51
N ASN A 23 -2.11 -25.98 -10.79
CA ASN A 23 -3.37 -25.56 -11.42
C ASN A 23 -4.10 -24.41 -10.69
N GLY A 24 -3.35 -23.46 -10.10
CA GLY A 24 -3.92 -22.36 -9.34
C GLY A 24 -4.29 -22.69 -7.89
N ARG A 25 -3.98 -23.89 -7.41
CA ARG A 25 -4.08 -24.26 -6.00
C ARG A 25 -2.70 -24.17 -5.35
N LEU A 26 -2.63 -23.41 -4.25
CA LEU A 26 -1.46 -23.28 -3.40
C LEU A 26 -1.65 -24.09 -2.14
N THR A 27 -0.77 -25.05 -1.89
CA THR A 27 -0.69 -25.76 -0.60
C THR A 27 0.53 -25.25 0.15
N VAL A 28 0.36 -24.88 1.42
CA VAL A 28 1.45 -24.37 2.26
C VAL A 28 1.64 -25.23 3.51
N ASP A 29 2.89 -25.38 3.93
CA ASP A 29 3.23 -26.05 5.18
C ASP A 29 3.07 -25.06 6.35
N ARG A 30 1.97 -25.26 7.12
CA ARG A 30 1.62 -24.38 8.24
C ARG A 30 2.71 -24.37 9.33
N GLU A 31 3.30 -25.53 9.62
CA GLU A 31 4.30 -25.64 10.69
C GLU A 31 5.60 -24.94 10.32
N ASP A 32 6.01 -25.05 9.05
CA ASP A 32 7.18 -24.32 8.54
C ASP A 32 6.95 -22.81 8.58
N LEU A 33 5.78 -22.33 8.17
CA LEU A 33 5.45 -20.91 8.24
C LEU A 33 5.44 -20.38 9.68
N VAL A 34 4.88 -21.14 10.64
CA VAL A 34 4.91 -20.77 12.07
C VAL A 34 6.36 -20.72 12.56
N ARG A 35 7.21 -21.66 12.16
CA ARG A 35 8.64 -21.67 12.53
C ARG A 35 9.39 -20.45 12.00
N ILE A 36 9.13 -20.06 10.75
CA ILE A 36 9.72 -18.85 10.15
C ILE A 36 9.37 -17.61 10.97
N VAL A 37 8.09 -17.44 11.30
CA VAL A 37 7.61 -16.28 12.06
C VAL A 37 8.11 -16.29 13.51
N SER A 38 8.09 -17.44 14.16
CA SER A 38 8.54 -17.61 15.55
C SER A 38 10.07 -17.49 15.72
N GLY A 39 10.81 -17.42 14.61
CA GLY A 39 12.25 -17.13 14.64
C GLY A 39 12.57 -15.68 15.08
N ASP A 40 11.61 -14.77 15.04
CA ASP A 40 11.76 -13.42 15.59
C ASP A 40 11.34 -13.39 17.07
N GLU A 41 12.30 -13.16 17.97
CA GLU A 41 12.06 -13.16 19.41
C GLU A 41 11.06 -12.12 19.91
N ARG A 42 10.71 -11.12 19.11
CA ARG A 42 9.71 -10.10 19.41
C ARG A 42 8.27 -10.62 19.23
N ILE A 43 8.09 -11.76 18.58
CA ILE A 43 6.80 -12.40 18.35
C ILE A 43 6.58 -13.45 19.42
N ALA A 44 5.54 -13.27 20.24
CA ALA A 44 5.19 -14.17 21.32
C ALA A 44 4.40 -15.40 20.87
N ALA A 45 3.59 -15.25 19.82
CA ALA A 45 2.82 -16.32 19.19
C ALA A 45 2.41 -15.96 17.76
N ALA A 46 2.32 -16.98 16.91
CA ALA A 46 1.82 -16.86 15.55
C ALA A 46 0.95 -18.04 15.17
N LYS A 47 -0.09 -17.81 14.38
CA LYS A 47 -0.89 -18.84 13.72
C LYS A 47 -1.31 -18.36 12.32
N PHE A 48 -1.72 -19.32 11.50
CA PHE A 48 -2.20 -19.05 10.14
C PHE A 48 -3.61 -19.58 9.96
N GLU A 49 -4.45 -18.81 9.26
CA GLU A 49 -5.76 -19.20 8.79
C GLU A 49 -5.92 -18.83 7.32
N THR A 50 -6.80 -19.52 6.60
CA THR A 50 -7.21 -19.15 5.25
C THR A 50 -8.62 -18.57 5.30
N VAL A 51 -8.88 -17.57 4.44
CA VAL A 51 -10.21 -16.98 4.28
C VAL A 51 -10.46 -16.82 2.79
N GLU A 52 -11.64 -17.24 2.35
CA GLU A 52 -12.03 -17.23 0.95
C GLU A 52 -13.04 -16.10 0.66
N PRO A 53 -13.09 -15.60 -0.59
CA PRO A 53 -14.11 -14.66 -1.00
C PRO A 53 -15.52 -15.19 -0.75
N GLY A 54 -16.38 -14.35 -0.16
CA GLY A 54 -17.76 -14.70 0.16
C GLY A 54 -17.98 -15.40 1.51
N GLU A 55 -16.92 -15.78 2.25
CA GLU A 55 -17.07 -16.22 3.63
C GLU A 55 -17.68 -15.12 4.50
N HIS A 56 -18.60 -15.43 5.42
CA HIS A 56 -19.13 -14.49 6.40
C HIS A 56 -18.11 -14.23 7.53
N ALA A 57 -16.89 -13.92 7.10
CA ALA A 57 -15.73 -13.71 7.95
C ALA A 57 -15.28 -12.26 7.95
N ARG A 58 -14.96 -11.74 9.14
CA ARG A 58 -14.32 -10.42 9.34
C ARG A 58 -12.90 -10.63 9.83
N ILE A 59 -11.95 -10.10 9.07
CA ILE A 59 -10.53 -10.09 9.46
C ILE A 59 -10.27 -8.81 10.26
N THR A 60 -9.71 -8.97 11.48
CA THR A 60 -9.48 -7.85 12.40
C THR A 60 -8.00 -7.62 12.67
N GLY A 61 -7.64 -6.39 13.06
CA GLY A 61 -6.26 -6.04 13.42
C GLY A 61 -5.29 -6.11 12.25
N VAL A 62 -5.77 -5.84 11.04
CA VAL A 62 -4.95 -5.85 9.83
C VAL A 62 -3.87 -4.77 9.93
N ARG A 63 -2.63 -5.15 9.64
CA ARG A 63 -1.45 -4.28 9.70
C ARG A 63 -0.83 -4.03 8.34
N ASP A 64 -0.90 -5.01 7.44
CA ASP A 64 -0.50 -4.87 6.04
C ASP A 64 -1.13 -5.97 5.20
N VAL A 65 -1.09 -5.80 3.88
CA VAL A 65 -1.45 -6.79 2.87
C VAL A 65 -0.34 -6.79 1.82
N VAL A 66 0.15 -7.97 1.44
CA VAL A 66 1.24 -8.12 0.48
C VAL A 66 0.92 -9.19 -0.56
N GLU A 67 1.35 -8.95 -1.80
CA GLU A 67 1.37 -9.98 -2.84
C GLU A 67 2.64 -10.81 -2.71
N PRO A 68 2.54 -12.15 -2.60
CA PRO A 68 3.73 -12.98 -2.50
C PRO A 68 4.57 -12.92 -3.78
N ARG A 69 5.83 -12.54 -3.60
CA ARG A 69 6.82 -12.43 -4.68
C ARG A 69 8.15 -13.04 -4.27
N ALA A 70 8.90 -13.58 -5.25
CA ALA A 70 10.26 -14.06 -5.07
C ALA A 70 11.11 -13.73 -6.30
N LYS A 71 12.35 -13.34 -6.08
CA LYS A 71 13.28 -12.95 -7.15
C LYS A 71 14.18 -14.11 -7.55
N PHE A 72 14.34 -14.31 -8.87
CA PHE A 72 15.18 -15.34 -9.46
C PHE A 72 16.07 -14.76 -10.56
N GLY A 73 17.30 -15.27 -10.65
CA GLY A 73 18.18 -14.95 -11.76
C GLY A 73 18.81 -13.55 -11.79
N ALA A 74 18.72 -12.76 -10.71
CA ALA A 74 19.37 -11.47 -10.58
C ALA A 74 19.93 -11.24 -9.17
N ARG A 75 20.68 -10.14 -9.01
CA ARG A 75 21.10 -9.68 -7.67
C ARG A 75 19.90 -9.09 -6.93
N GLY A 76 20.00 -9.07 -5.61
CA GLY A 76 18.98 -8.55 -4.73
C GLY A 76 17.86 -9.55 -4.46
N GLN A 77 17.01 -9.19 -3.52
CA GLN A 77 15.82 -9.94 -3.12
C GLN A 77 14.63 -9.00 -3.06
N VAL A 78 13.42 -9.53 -3.16
CA VAL A 78 12.21 -8.76 -2.87
C VAL A 78 12.26 -8.21 -1.43
N PHE A 79 11.63 -7.07 -1.21
CA PHE A 79 11.63 -6.35 0.07
C PHE A 79 13.03 -6.03 0.61
N PRO A 80 13.90 -5.41 -0.22
CA PRO A 80 15.27 -5.10 0.17
C PRO A 80 15.30 -4.11 1.34
N GLY A 81 16.32 -4.25 2.19
CA GLY A 81 16.45 -3.45 3.42
C GLY A 81 15.55 -3.90 4.58
N THR A 82 14.54 -4.75 4.33
CA THR A 82 13.65 -5.29 5.37
C THR A 82 13.96 -6.75 5.70
N ILE A 83 13.94 -7.65 4.70
CA ILE A 83 14.25 -9.08 4.88
C ILE A 83 15.52 -9.53 4.16
N GLY A 84 16.30 -8.60 3.64
CA GLY A 84 17.56 -8.81 2.97
C GLY A 84 18.44 -7.56 3.03
N PRO A 85 19.65 -7.62 2.47
CA PRO A 85 20.53 -6.46 2.39
C PRO A 85 19.89 -5.36 1.52
N VAL A 86 20.43 -4.14 1.67
CA VAL A 86 20.09 -3.02 0.78
C VAL A 86 20.82 -3.22 -0.54
N GLU A 87 20.17 -3.84 -1.49
CA GLU A 87 20.67 -4.05 -2.85
C GLU A 87 19.62 -3.55 -3.86
N SER A 88 20.08 -2.90 -4.93
CA SER A 88 19.19 -2.41 -5.98
C SER A 88 18.38 -3.55 -6.61
N VAL A 89 17.07 -3.38 -6.67
CA VAL A 89 16.12 -4.31 -7.27
C VAL A 89 15.45 -3.69 -8.50
N GLY A 90 14.49 -4.36 -9.11
CA GLY A 90 13.78 -3.87 -10.31
C GLY A 90 14.39 -4.37 -11.62
N SER A 91 15.28 -5.37 -11.58
CA SER A 91 15.84 -6.02 -12.77
C SER A 91 15.80 -7.53 -12.65
N GLY A 92 15.88 -8.25 -13.79
CA GLY A 92 15.89 -9.72 -13.84
C GLY A 92 14.47 -10.31 -13.77
N VAL A 93 14.33 -11.48 -13.14
CA VAL A 93 13.05 -12.20 -13.09
C VAL A 93 12.50 -12.21 -11.68
N THR A 94 11.25 -11.78 -11.53
CA THR A 94 10.50 -11.87 -10.27
C THR A 94 9.25 -12.70 -10.51
N HIS A 95 9.05 -13.75 -9.73
CA HIS A 95 7.82 -14.51 -9.72
C HIS A 95 6.82 -13.89 -8.75
N ARG A 96 5.55 -13.82 -9.16
CA ARG A 96 4.43 -13.41 -8.29
C ARG A 96 3.35 -14.47 -8.24
N LEU A 97 2.80 -14.69 -7.06
CA LEU A 97 1.57 -15.46 -6.86
C LEU A 97 0.40 -14.46 -6.92
N SER A 98 -0.13 -14.21 -8.10
CA SER A 98 -1.24 -13.27 -8.29
C SER A 98 -2.59 -13.88 -7.90
N GLY A 99 -3.58 -13.03 -7.63
CA GLY A 99 -4.92 -13.47 -7.28
C GLY A 99 -5.05 -13.99 -5.84
N MET A 100 -4.03 -13.82 -5.02
CA MET A 100 -4.05 -14.08 -3.58
C MET A 100 -3.27 -13.01 -2.81
N THR A 101 -3.44 -12.95 -1.51
CA THR A 101 -2.59 -12.12 -0.66
C THR A 101 -2.20 -12.82 0.63
N VAL A 102 -1.10 -12.36 1.24
CA VAL A 102 -0.82 -12.56 2.66
C VAL A 102 -1.30 -11.32 3.41
N ILE A 103 -2.08 -11.52 4.46
CA ILE A 103 -2.53 -10.46 5.36
C ILE A 103 -1.83 -10.62 6.70
N ALA A 104 -1.07 -9.61 7.11
CA ALA A 104 -0.52 -9.54 8.45
C ALA A 104 -1.53 -8.92 9.40
N THR A 105 -1.88 -9.66 10.46
CA THR A 105 -2.67 -9.13 11.58
C THR A 105 -1.86 -9.25 12.86
N ALA A 106 -1.92 -8.23 13.71
CA ALA A 106 -1.14 -8.26 14.94
C ALA A 106 -1.85 -7.56 16.10
N HIS A 107 -1.84 -8.23 17.26
CA HIS A 107 -2.11 -7.60 18.54
C HIS A 107 -0.82 -6.93 19.01
N TYR A 108 -0.91 -5.63 19.24
CA TYR A 108 0.19 -4.79 19.66
C TYR A 108 -0.29 -3.87 20.81
N GLU A 109 0.25 -4.11 21.99
CA GLU A 109 0.03 -3.27 23.16
C GLU A 109 1.05 -2.11 23.21
N GLY A 110 1.26 -1.42 22.11
CA GLY A 110 2.10 -0.23 22.08
C GLY A 110 1.49 0.90 22.90
N THR A 111 2.34 1.74 23.46
CA THR A 111 1.92 2.95 24.17
C THR A 111 1.08 3.82 23.24
N ILE A 112 -0.24 3.74 23.42
CA ILE A 112 -1.19 4.66 22.80
C ILE A 112 -0.83 6.04 23.35
N ARG A 113 -0.19 6.87 22.56
CA ARG A 113 -0.10 8.29 22.91
C ARG A 113 -1.50 8.85 22.78
N ALA A 114 -2.10 9.18 23.92
CA ALA A 114 -3.36 9.90 23.99
C ALA A 114 -3.35 11.06 22.99
N GLY A 115 -4.32 11.10 22.10
CA GLY A 115 -4.51 12.19 21.13
C GLY A 115 -4.05 11.93 19.69
N THR A 116 -3.42 10.80 19.35
CA THR A 116 -2.97 10.53 17.97
C THR A 116 -3.90 9.62 17.15
N GLY A 117 -5.04 9.20 17.67
CA GLY A 117 -6.03 8.39 16.95
C GLY A 117 -5.54 7.00 16.50
N VAL A 118 -4.60 6.41 17.19
CA VAL A 118 -3.72 5.34 16.70
C VAL A 118 -4.31 3.93 16.76
N GLN A 119 -5.50 3.70 17.32
CA GLN A 119 -6.09 2.36 17.34
C GLN A 119 -7.31 2.24 16.42
N ARG A 120 -7.21 2.71 15.21
CA ARG A 120 -8.13 2.20 14.19
C ARG A 120 -7.64 0.82 13.79
N SER A 121 -8.29 -0.21 14.33
CA SER A 121 -8.07 -1.57 13.87
C SER A 121 -8.60 -1.68 12.45
N ALA A 122 -7.74 -1.61 11.47
CA ALA A 122 -8.13 -1.88 10.11
C ALA A 122 -8.74 -3.28 10.03
N MET A 123 -9.84 -3.41 9.31
CA MET A 123 -10.59 -4.65 9.16
C MET A 123 -10.87 -4.94 7.68
N LEU A 124 -11.23 -6.17 7.41
CA LEU A 124 -11.66 -6.60 6.09
C LEU A 124 -12.82 -7.59 6.24
N ASP A 125 -13.98 -7.25 5.69
CA ASP A 125 -15.11 -8.17 5.56
C ASP A 125 -15.05 -8.87 4.21
N MET A 126 -15.26 -10.17 4.19
CA MET A 126 -15.22 -10.98 2.97
C MET A 126 -16.57 -11.12 2.29
N TRP A 127 -17.61 -10.53 2.82
CA TRP A 127 -18.97 -10.52 2.31
C TRP A 127 -19.67 -9.17 2.53
N GLY A 128 -20.84 -8.99 1.90
CA GLY A 128 -21.72 -7.86 2.11
C GLY A 128 -21.14 -6.50 1.70
N PRO A 129 -21.63 -5.39 2.27
CA PRO A 129 -21.21 -4.04 1.92
C PRO A 129 -19.71 -3.78 2.17
N GLY A 130 -19.13 -4.37 3.22
CA GLY A 130 -17.70 -4.25 3.50
C GLY A 130 -16.82 -4.85 2.40
N ALA A 131 -17.23 -6.01 1.88
CA ALA A 131 -16.55 -6.63 0.74
C ALA A 131 -16.66 -5.81 -0.54
N GLN A 132 -17.83 -5.21 -0.79
CA GLN A 132 -18.03 -4.32 -1.96
C GLN A 132 -17.17 -3.05 -1.87
N ALA A 133 -16.84 -2.61 -0.67
CA ALA A 133 -15.99 -1.44 -0.45
C ALA A 133 -14.50 -1.72 -0.65
N SER A 134 -14.06 -2.98 -0.59
CA SER A 134 -12.65 -3.36 -0.64
C SER A 134 -12.31 -4.19 -1.87
N ARG A 135 -11.22 -3.83 -2.54
CA ARG A 135 -10.66 -4.66 -3.64
C ARG A 135 -10.12 -6.00 -3.16
N PHE A 136 -9.70 -6.10 -1.90
CA PHE A 136 -9.09 -7.30 -1.34
C PHE A 136 -10.08 -8.43 -1.10
N SER A 137 -11.35 -8.13 -0.88
CA SER A 137 -12.38 -9.14 -0.63
C SER A 137 -12.63 -10.11 -1.80
N ASN A 138 -12.03 -9.82 -2.97
CA ASN A 138 -12.10 -10.69 -4.15
C ASN A 138 -10.99 -11.75 -4.22
N TYR A 139 -10.07 -11.78 -3.24
CA TYR A 139 -8.94 -12.70 -3.23
C TYR A 139 -9.04 -13.68 -2.08
N PRO A 140 -8.61 -14.95 -2.25
CA PRO A 140 -8.28 -15.82 -1.13
C PRO A 140 -7.08 -15.26 -0.36
N HIS A 141 -7.13 -15.37 0.95
CA HIS A 141 -6.11 -14.83 1.84
C HIS A 141 -5.44 -15.91 2.67
N LEU A 142 -4.13 -15.82 2.80
CA LEU A 142 -3.37 -16.44 3.86
C LEU A 142 -3.20 -15.40 4.98
N VAL A 143 -3.92 -15.57 6.08
CA VAL A 143 -3.91 -14.61 7.20
C VAL A 143 -2.90 -15.06 8.25
N LEU A 144 -1.88 -14.26 8.45
CA LEU A 144 -0.89 -14.38 9.53
C LEU A 144 -1.41 -13.63 10.75
N ILE A 145 -1.67 -14.34 11.83
CA ILE A 145 -2.19 -13.79 13.08
C ILE A 145 -1.09 -13.83 14.13
N MET A 146 -0.62 -12.64 14.55
CA MET A 146 0.49 -12.51 15.48
C MET A 146 0.08 -11.87 16.80
N ARG A 147 0.73 -12.30 17.85
CA ARG A 147 0.77 -11.61 19.13
C ARG A 147 2.22 -11.21 19.41
N LEU A 148 2.47 -9.93 19.52
CA LEU A 148 3.79 -9.40 19.85
C LEU A 148 4.06 -9.51 21.35
N LYS A 149 5.33 -9.50 21.75
CA LYS A 149 5.72 -9.36 23.15
C LYS A 149 5.30 -7.99 23.67
N GLN A 150 5.04 -7.91 24.97
CA GLN A 150 4.72 -6.66 25.65
C GLN A 150 5.92 -5.70 25.66
N ALA A 151 5.64 -4.42 25.80
CA ALA A 151 6.62 -3.34 25.96
C ALA A 151 7.60 -3.13 24.77
N LEU A 152 7.25 -3.61 23.58
CA LEU A 152 8.01 -3.24 22.38
C LEU A 152 7.78 -1.78 22.02
N GLY A 153 8.85 -1.10 21.59
CA GLY A 153 8.73 0.19 20.92
C GLY A 153 7.98 0.09 19.58
N GLU A 154 7.40 1.20 19.14
CA GLU A 154 6.63 1.25 17.88
C GLU A 154 7.45 0.74 16.68
N PHE A 155 8.73 1.11 16.62
CA PHE A 155 9.63 0.68 15.54
C PHE A 155 9.94 -0.81 15.59
N GLU A 156 10.19 -1.35 16.77
CA GLU A 156 10.47 -2.78 16.94
C GLU A 156 9.26 -3.63 16.56
N ALA A 157 8.05 -3.18 16.96
CA ALA A 157 6.80 -3.82 16.57
C ALA A 157 6.60 -3.79 15.05
N HIS A 158 6.81 -2.62 14.42
CA HIS A 158 6.75 -2.48 12.97
C HIS A 158 7.71 -3.44 12.27
N LEU A 159 8.98 -3.46 12.65
CA LEU A 159 9.97 -4.35 12.06
C LEU A 159 9.62 -5.83 12.24
N ALA A 160 9.11 -6.22 13.42
CA ALA A 160 8.71 -7.61 13.67
C ALA A 160 7.58 -8.05 12.75
N ILE A 161 6.52 -7.22 12.63
CA ILE A 161 5.37 -7.51 11.77
C ILE A 161 5.80 -7.60 10.31
N GLN A 162 6.53 -6.59 9.84
CA GLN A 162 6.92 -6.48 8.42
C GLN A 162 7.87 -7.59 8.01
N ARG A 163 8.87 -7.91 8.84
CA ARG A 163 9.79 -9.03 8.56
C ARG A 163 9.09 -10.38 8.51
N ALA A 164 8.17 -10.62 9.44
CA ALA A 164 7.39 -11.86 9.45
C ALA A 164 6.55 -12.00 8.19
N GLU A 165 5.79 -10.98 7.84
CA GLU A 165 4.92 -10.97 6.67
C GLU A 165 5.70 -11.18 5.37
N PHE A 166 6.76 -10.40 5.16
CA PHE A 166 7.56 -10.48 3.93
C PHE A 166 8.36 -11.79 3.83
N ALA A 167 8.83 -12.33 4.96
CA ALA A 167 9.47 -13.65 4.97
C ALA A 167 8.49 -14.75 4.55
N VAL A 168 7.25 -14.71 5.05
CA VAL A 168 6.17 -15.62 4.65
C VAL A 168 5.85 -15.45 3.17
N ALA A 169 5.60 -14.23 2.71
CA ALA A 169 5.26 -13.93 1.33
C ALA A 169 6.33 -14.42 0.35
N ARG A 170 7.61 -14.13 0.65
CA ARG A 170 8.75 -14.64 -0.14
C ARG A 170 8.82 -16.16 -0.12
N ARG A 171 8.69 -16.78 1.06
CA ARG A 171 8.80 -18.23 1.22
C ARG A 171 7.79 -18.99 0.38
N ILE A 172 6.53 -18.56 0.37
CA ILE A 172 5.49 -19.21 -0.44
C ILE A 172 5.67 -18.95 -1.94
N ALA A 173 6.19 -17.80 -2.34
CA ALA A 173 6.47 -17.52 -3.75
C ALA A 173 7.69 -18.31 -4.28
N GLN A 174 8.65 -18.67 -3.43
CA GLN A 174 9.83 -19.47 -3.82
C GLN A 174 9.49 -20.87 -4.34
N ILE A 175 8.29 -21.40 -4.04
CA ILE A 175 7.86 -22.73 -4.53
C ILE A 175 7.69 -22.77 -6.05
N THR A 176 7.62 -21.61 -6.71
CA THR A 176 7.51 -21.51 -8.17
C THR A 176 8.87 -21.58 -8.87
N GLU A 177 9.97 -21.78 -8.13
CA GLU A 177 11.30 -21.96 -8.72
C GLU A 177 11.31 -23.11 -9.71
N GLY A 178 11.78 -22.86 -10.94
CA GLY A 178 11.77 -23.84 -12.02
C GLY A 178 10.40 -24.17 -12.62
N ALA A 179 9.29 -23.64 -12.08
CA ALA A 179 7.97 -23.83 -12.64
C ALA A 179 7.74 -22.91 -13.86
N ARG A 180 6.83 -23.32 -14.74
CA ARG A 180 6.46 -22.52 -15.92
C ARG A 180 5.37 -21.52 -15.52
N PRO A 181 5.60 -20.19 -15.70
CA PRO A 181 4.57 -19.20 -15.45
C PRO A 181 3.44 -19.28 -16.49
N GLN A 182 2.26 -18.80 -16.12
CA GLN A 182 1.15 -18.65 -17.05
C GLN A 182 1.42 -17.52 -18.05
N GLU A 183 2.03 -16.43 -17.58
CA GLU A 183 2.33 -15.24 -18.36
C GLU A 183 3.60 -14.58 -17.82
N VAL A 184 4.29 -13.83 -18.66
CA VAL A 184 5.41 -12.97 -18.26
C VAL A 184 5.15 -11.57 -18.78
N GLU A 185 5.07 -10.61 -17.88
CA GLU A 185 4.99 -9.19 -18.21
C GLU A 185 6.38 -8.56 -18.12
N GLN A 186 6.72 -7.72 -19.11
CA GLN A 186 8.03 -7.05 -19.16
C GLN A 186 7.88 -5.57 -18.82
N PHE A 187 8.73 -5.10 -17.93
CA PHE A 187 8.77 -3.70 -17.48
C PHE A 187 10.15 -3.10 -17.73
N GLU A 188 10.19 -2.07 -18.56
CA GLU A 188 11.41 -1.32 -18.90
C GLU A 188 11.02 0.11 -19.25
N LEU A 189 11.76 1.10 -18.76
CA LEU A 189 11.57 2.49 -19.20
C LEU A 189 12.17 2.64 -20.58
N ASN A 190 11.44 3.30 -21.47
CA ASN A 190 11.85 3.59 -22.85
C ASN A 190 12.00 5.10 -23.04
N GLU A 191 13.13 5.52 -23.60
CA GLU A 191 13.40 6.93 -23.94
C GLU A 191 13.11 7.16 -25.43
N ALA A 192 11.84 7.42 -25.77
CA ALA A 192 11.45 7.83 -27.10
C ALA A 192 11.41 9.35 -27.18
N GLU A 193 12.38 9.96 -27.86
CA GLU A 193 12.52 11.43 -27.96
C GLU A 193 11.32 12.12 -28.63
N SER A 194 10.55 11.40 -29.45
CA SER A 194 9.38 11.94 -30.15
C SER A 194 8.09 11.94 -29.34
N LEU A 195 8.09 11.34 -28.16
CA LEU A 195 6.90 11.19 -27.31
C LEU A 195 6.97 12.11 -26.10
N PRO A 196 5.84 12.63 -25.58
CA PRO A 196 5.82 13.38 -24.35
C PRO A 196 6.34 12.54 -23.18
N ARG A 197 7.26 13.09 -22.41
CA ARG A 197 7.86 12.45 -21.24
C ARG A 197 7.01 12.74 -20.00
N VAL A 198 6.43 11.70 -19.42
CA VAL A 198 5.56 11.83 -18.24
C VAL A 198 6.24 11.19 -17.03
N ILE A 199 6.31 11.93 -15.94
CA ILE A 199 6.82 11.45 -14.64
C ILE A 199 5.67 11.27 -13.67
N LEU A 200 5.77 10.25 -12.81
CA LEU A 200 4.85 10.06 -11.69
C LEU A 200 5.44 10.69 -10.43
N ILE A 201 4.70 11.59 -9.76
CA ILE A 201 5.08 12.18 -8.48
C ILE A 201 4.12 11.68 -7.41
N GLN A 202 4.67 11.04 -6.38
CA GLN A 202 3.92 10.50 -5.26
C GLN A 202 4.27 11.22 -3.97
N GLY A 203 3.36 12.06 -3.48
CA GLY A 203 3.47 12.66 -2.15
C GLY A 203 3.19 11.64 -1.05
N CYS A 204 4.10 11.49 -0.11
CA CYS A 204 3.97 10.57 1.02
C CYS A 204 4.03 11.33 2.33
N ILE A 205 2.95 11.28 3.11
CA ILE A 205 2.89 11.97 4.40
C ILE A 205 3.90 11.38 5.38
N THR A 206 4.60 12.30 6.03
CA THR A 206 5.48 12.00 7.16
C THR A 206 5.02 12.85 8.33
N ASN A 207 4.35 12.26 9.31
CA ASN A 207 3.87 13.03 10.45
C ASN A 207 5.04 13.52 11.31
N GLY A 208 5.08 14.80 11.56
CA GLY A 208 6.02 15.41 12.50
C GLY A 208 5.94 14.72 13.85
N GLY A 209 7.08 14.27 14.36
CA GLY A 209 7.21 13.69 15.69
C GLY A 209 6.98 12.19 15.84
N GLN A 210 6.59 11.47 14.77
CA GLN A 210 6.55 10.00 14.77
C GLN A 210 7.54 9.43 13.76
N PRO A 211 8.61 8.76 14.21
CA PRO A 211 9.73 8.36 13.36
C PRO A 211 9.38 7.37 12.26
N HIS A 212 8.27 6.64 12.35
CA HIS A 212 8.01 5.47 11.54
C HIS A 212 6.62 5.47 10.90
N SER A 213 5.99 6.65 10.79
CA SER A 213 4.69 6.75 10.12
C SER A 213 4.84 6.91 8.62
N GLY A 214 3.98 6.26 7.85
CA GLY A 214 3.85 6.45 6.43
C GLY A 214 4.51 5.35 5.60
N VAL A 215 5.53 5.69 4.85
CA VAL A 215 6.12 4.86 3.81
C VAL A 215 7.62 4.77 4.00
N SER A 216 8.18 3.62 3.69
CA SER A 216 9.63 3.39 3.69
C SER A 216 10.12 3.03 2.28
N TYR A 217 11.34 3.45 1.96
CA TYR A 217 12.06 3.08 0.75
C TYR A 217 13.34 2.33 1.16
N TYR A 218 13.50 1.09 0.73
CA TYR A 218 14.55 0.18 1.21
C TYR A 218 14.65 0.09 2.74
N GLY A 219 13.49 0.09 3.43
CA GLY A 219 13.41 0.06 4.89
C GLY A 219 13.72 1.40 5.58
N LEU A 220 14.15 2.44 4.85
CA LEU A 220 14.36 3.77 5.39
C LEU A 220 13.06 4.59 5.28
N PRO A 221 12.57 5.19 6.38
CA PRO A 221 11.40 6.07 6.33
C PRO A 221 11.61 7.24 5.39
N ILE A 222 10.64 7.52 4.52
CA ILE A 222 10.70 8.60 3.50
C ILE A 222 10.91 9.99 4.13
N ARG A 223 10.54 10.19 5.39
CA ARG A 223 10.78 11.44 6.10
C ARG A 223 12.26 11.86 6.12
N GLU A 224 13.18 10.94 5.93
CA GLU A 224 14.63 11.19 5.93
C GLU A 224 15.14 11.78 4.60
N SER A 225 14.26 11.93 3.60
CA SER A 225 14.58 12.58 2.32
C SER A 225 13.64 13.75 2.04
N LEU A 226 14.01 14.66 1.13
CA LEU A 226 13.09 15.67 0.61
C LEU A 226 12.24 15.08 -0.51
N ALA A 227 12.90 14.69 -1.59
CA ALA A 227 12.33 13.92 -2.68
C ALA A 227 13.41 12.99 -3.24
N THR A 228 12.98 11.89 -3.84
CA THR A 228 13.89 10.86 -4.39
C THR A 228 13.31 10.35 -5.70
N TRP A 229 14.11 10.40 -6.78
CA TRP A 229 13.77 9.71 -8.02
C TRP A 229 14.03 8.22 -7.85
N ILE A 230 13.07 7.38 -8.25
CA ILE A 230 13.17 5.93 -8.21
C ILE A 230 12.81 5.33 -9.58
N HIS A 231 13.37 4.17 -9.89
CA HIS A 231 12.91 3.40 -11.03
C HIS A 231 11.58 2.69 -10.66
N PRO A 232 10.49 2.82 -11.44
CA PRO A 232 9.20 2.24 -11.06
C PRO A 232 9.22 0.71 -10.87
N ASN A 233 10.15 -0.01 -11.50
CA ASN A 233 10.33 -1.46 -11.28
C ASN A 233 10.71 -1.80 -9.84
N GLU A 234 11.27 -0.86 -9.08
CA GLU A 234 11.62 -1.07 -7.66
C GLU A 234 10.37 -1.28 -6.81
N LEU A 235 9.21 -0.67 -7.21
CA LEU A 235 7.92 -0.95 -6.59
C LEU A 235 7.55 -2.42 -6.74
N LEU A 236 7.75 -2.97 -7.94
CA LEU A 236 7.39 -4.34 -8.28
C LEU A 236 8.18 -5.38 -7.45
N ASP A 237 9.36 -5.03 -6.98
CA ASP A 237 10.18 -5.87 -6.10
C ASP A 237 10.01 -5.52 -4.61
N GLY A 238 9.09 -4.61 -4.27
CA GLY A 238 8.77 -4.25 -2.88
C GLY A 238 9.84 -3.39 -2.20
N ALA A 239 10.55 -2.54 -2.95
CA ALA A 239 11.47 -1.57 -2.36
C ALA A 239 10.74 -0.45 -1.60
N VAL A 240 9.47 -0.19 -1.93
CA VAL A 240 8.59 0.73 -1.21
C VAL A 240 7.55 -0.06 -0.43
N THR A 241 7.42 0.23 0.86
CA THR A 241 6.56 -0.51 1.79
C THR A 241 5.82 0.42 2.72
N THR A 242 4.70 -0.04 3.26
CA THR A 242 3.87 0.71 4.20
C THR A 242 4.27 0.43 5.65
N ASN A 243 4.13 1.43 6.51
CA ASN A 243 4.31 1.27 7.94
C ASN A 243 3.14 0.48 8.57
N THR A 244 3.44 -0.55 9.34
CA THR A 244 2.49 -1.52 9.88
C THR A 244 1.94 -1.18 11.27
N THR A 245 2.43 -0.14 11.94
CA THR A 245 2.00 0.20 13.30
C THR A 245 0.71 1.00 13.36
N ARG A 246 0.35 1.66 12.25
CA ARG A 246 -0.94 2.35 12.11
C ARG A 246 -1.95 1.47 11.41
N GLY A 247 -3.24 1.69 11.69
CA GLY A 247 -4.29 1.07 10.91
C GLY A 247 -4.22 1.53 9.44
N ILE A 248 -4.15 0.59 8.53
CA ILE A 248 -3.89 0.81 7.10
C ILE A 248 -5.16 0.97 6.25
N GLY A 249 -6.34 1.06 6.82
CA GLY A 249 -7.55 1.27 6.03
C GLY A 249 -7.44 2.51 5.13
N TYR A 250 -6.83 3.55 5.66
CA TYR A 250 -6.61 4.82 4.98
C TYR A 250 -5.34 4.85 4.12
N TYR A 251 -4.29 4.13 4.53
CA TYR A 251 -3.03 4.09 3.78
C TYR A 251 -3.03 2.96 2.76
N PRO A 252 -2.32 3.10 1.62
CA PRO A 252 -2.09 1.98 0.73
C PRO A 252 -1.27 0.91 1.43
N THR A 253 -1.59 -0.34 1.11
CA THR A 253 -0.87 -1.50 1.61
C THR A 253 0.44 -1.71 0.84
N SER A 254 1.30 -2.60 1.32
CA SER A 254 2.47 -3.03 0.54
C SER A 254 2.07 -3.68 -0.80
N TRP A 255 0.92 -4.37 -0.85
CA TRP A 255 0.33 -4.86 -2.09
C TRP A 255 0.03 -3.73 -3.08
N ASP A 256 -0.51 -2.61 -2.59
CA ASP A 256 -0.83 -1.45 -3.42
C ASP A 256 0.42 -0.82 -4.02
N TRP A 257 1.50 -0.73 -3.24
CA TRP A 257 2.79 -0.28 -3.74
C TRP A 257 3.35 -1.21 -4.80
N GLN A 258 3.31 -2.53 -4.57
CA GLN A 258 3.75 -3.52 -5.55
C GLN A 258 2.95 -3.49 -6.85
N ASN A 259 1.69 -3.09 -6.78
CA ASN A 259 0.74 -3.05 -7.90
C ASN A 259 0.23 -1.62 -8.16
N HIS A 260 1.09 -0.62 -8.01
CA HIS A 260 0.73 0.80 -8.10
C HIS A 260 0.01 1.12 -9.42
N PRO A 261 -1.30 1.42 -9.38
CA PRO A 261 -2.13 1.44 -10.60
C PRO A 261 -1.68 2.50 -11.60
N LEU A 262 -1.28 3.69 -11.12
CA LEU A 262 -0.81 4.76 -12.00
C LEU A 262 0.55 4.43 -12.64
N ALA A 263 1.46 3.77 -11.92
CA ALA A 263 2.74 3.34 -12.49
C ALA A 263 2.53 2.25 -13.57
N LEU A 264 1.67 1.27 -13.28
CA LEU A 264 1.32 0.22 -14.25
C LEU A 264 0.60 0.79 -15.47
N GLU A 265 -0.26 1.78 -15.27
CA GLU A 265 -0.94 2.45 -16.39
C GLU A 265 0.05 3.25 -17.24
N LEU A 266 1.00 3.97 -16.67
CA LEU A 266 2.04 4.67 -17.41
C LEU A 266 2.90 3.71 -18.23
N TYR A 267 3.21 2.51 -17.72
CA TYR A 267 3.85 1.46 -18.52
C TYR A 267 2.98 0.99 -19.69
N ARG A 268 1.65 0.82 -19.49
CA ARG A 268 0.74 0.46 -20.59
C ARG A 268 0.64 1.55 -21.65
N GLN A 269 0.58 2.81 -21.24
CA GLN A 269 0.56 3.94 -22.17
C GLN A 269 1.87 4.07 -22.96
N GLN A 270 3.01 3.81 -22.30
CA GLN A 270 4.30 3.73 -22.97
C GLN A 270 4.35 2.60 -23.98
N ALA A 271 3.91 1.39 -23.62
CA ALA A 271 3.84 0.25 -24.53
C ALA A 271 2.92 0.50 -25.73
N ALA A 272 1.87 1.31 -25.53
CA ALA A 272 0.97 1.76 -26.61
C ALA A 272 1.56 2.90 -27.48
N GLY A 273 2.78 3.36 -27.21
CA GLY A 273 3.45 4.43 -27.97
C GLY A 273 2.83 5.81 -27.78
N ARG A 274 2.15 6.08 -26.66
CA ARG A 274 1.48 7.37 -26.39
C ARG A 274 2.33 8.34 -25.60
N LEU A 275 3.25 7.85 -24.79
CA LEU A 275 4.15 8.62 -23.96
C LEU A 275 5.45 7.87 -23.70
N SER A 276 6.44 8.55 -23.15
CA SER A 276 7.65 7.98 -22.57
C SER A 276 7.56 8.13 -21.04
N PHE A 277 7.62 7.02 -20.30
CA PHE A 277 7.55 7.05 -18.83
C PHE A 277 8.93 7.42 -18.25
N ALA A 278 9.03 8.60 -17.64
CA ALA A 278 10.29 9.18 -17.18
C ALA A 278 10.72 8.71 -15.77
N GLY A 279 10.00 7.76 -15.18
CA GLY A 279 10.25 7.27 -13.84
C GLY A 279 9.31 7.87 -12.80
N MET A 280 9.64 7.67 -11.53
CA MET A 280 8.81 8.11 -10.41
C MET A 280 9.62 8.94 -9.43
N ILE A 281 8.99 9.95 -8.83
CA ILE A 281 9.52 10.68 -7.69
C ILE A 281 8.65 10.37 -6.48
N ILE A 282 9.26 9.94 -5.39
CA ILE A 282 8.65 9.89 -4.08
C ILE A 282 9.01 11.17 -3.36
N GLU A 283 8.00 11.92 -2.96
CA GLU A 283 8.12 13.21 -2.28
C GLU A 283 7.68 13.09 -0.83
N ARG A 284 8.48 13.61 0.10
CA ARG A 284 8.06 13.79 1.48
C ARG A 284 7.05 14.95 1.55
N ILE A 285 5.87 14.71 2.08
CA ILE A 285 4.94 15.76 2.47
C ILE A 285 4.70 15.72 3.98
N SER A 286 4.54 16.86 4.64
CA SER A 286 4.53 16.93 6.09
C SER A 286 3.71 18.10 6.64
N TYR A 287 3.46 18.10 7.95
CA TYR A 287 2.90 19.24 8.68
C TYR A 287 3.99 20.23 9.08
N ASP A 288 4.79 20.65 8.12
CA ASP A 288 5.90 21.56 8.32
C ASP A 288 5.49 23.02 8.10
N THR A 289 6.47 23.94 8.25
CA THR A 289 6.30 25.35 7.90
C THR A 289 6.04 25.50 6.42
N ILE A 290 5.43 26.61 6.02
CA ILE A 290 5.22 26.93 4.60
C ILE A 290 6.54 26.94 3.83
N GLN A 291 7.61 27.49 4.41
CA GLN A 291 8.95 27.50 3.81
C GLN A 291 9.48 26.08 3.61
N GLY A 292 9.30 25.17 4.59
CA GLY A 292 9.70 23.77 4.48
C GLY A 292 9.00 23.07 3.31
N LYS A 293 7.70 23.30 3.16
CA LYS A 293 6.90 22.80 2.04
C LYS A 293 7.35 23.35 0.69
N GLU A 294 7.64 24.64 0.60
CA GLU A 294 8.16 25.27 -0.61
C GLU A 294 9.51 24.69 -1.04
N VAL A 295 10.40 24.40 -0.08
CA VAL A 295 11.70 23.76 -0.36
C VAL A 295 11.51 22.37 -0.97
N VAL A 296 10.63 21.56 -0.41
CA VAL A 296 10.37 20.21 -0.91
C VAL A 296 9.72 20.27 -2.30
N ALA A 297 8.70 21.07 -2.49
CA ALA A 297 8.03 21.27 -3.78
C ALA A 297 9.01 21.74 -4.87
N HIS A 298 9.88 22.69 -4.53
CA HIS A 298 10.93 23.16 -5.44
C HIS A 298 11.92 22.05 -5.81
N ASN A 299 12.37 21.26 -4.82
CA ASN A 299 13.28 20.12 -5.04
C ASN A 299 12.64 19.06 -5.95
N THR A 300 11.37 18.71 -5.70
CA THR A 300 10.60 17.76 -6.52
C THR A 300 10.50 18.23 -7.96
N ALA A 301 10.15 19.50 -8.18
CA ALA A 301 10.05 20.07 -9.53
C ALA A 301 11.42 20.15 -10.24
N GLN A 302 12.53 20.33 -9.49
CA GLN A 302 13.88 20.25 -10.06
C GLN A 302 14.22 18.83 -10.53
N LEU A 303 13.87 17.80 -9.74
CA LEU A 303 14.07 16.40 -10.12
C LEU A 303 13.25 16.05 -11.37
N ALA A 304 11.99 16.49 -11.45
CA ALA A 304 11.15 16.31 -12.63
C ALA A 304 11.76 17.00 -13.88
N ALA A 305 12.26 18.20 -13.73
CA ALA A 305 12.96 18.91 -14.82
C ALA A 305 14.27 18.21 -15.23
N HIS A 306 15.03 17.69 -14.25
CA HIS A 306 16.25 16.92 -14.52
C HIS A 306 15.94 15.62 -15.28
N ALA A 307 14.81 14.97 -14.97
CA ALA A 307 14.28 13.82 -15.72
C ALA A 307 13.73 14.22 -17.11
N LYS A 308 13.79 15.52 -17.47
CA LYS A 308 13.27 16.08 -18.73
C LYS A 308 11.78 15.77 -18.92
N ALA A 309 11.00 15.86 -17.85
CA ALA A 309 9.57 15.61 -17.92
C ALA A 309 8.86 16.80 -18.61
N ASP A 310 8.00 16.50 -19.59
CA ASP A 310 7.06 17.44 -20.19
C ASP A 310 5.79 17.57 -19.36
N ALA A 311 5.41 16.48 -18.68
CA ALA A 311 4.24 16.43 -17.80
C ALA A 311 4.50 15.57 -16.57
N ALA A 312 3.75 15.87 -15.49
CA ALA A 312 3.75 15.13 -14.25
C ALA A 312 2.34 14.69 -13.88
N LEU A 313 2.16 13.39 -13.66
CA LEU A 313 1.00 12.85 -12.98
C LEU A 313 1.30 12.87 -11.48
N ILE A 314 0.53 13.64 -10.72
CA ILE A 314 0.77 13.85 -9.28
C ILE A 314 -0.32 13.14 -8.49
N THR A 315 0.07 12.41 -7.47
CA THR A 315 -0.84 11.84 -6.50
C THR A 315 -0.23 11.91 -5.10
N TRP A 316 -1.02 11.66 -4.08
CA TRP A 316 -0.56 11.84 -2.73
C TRP A 316 -1.22 10.90 -1.75
N LEU A 317 -0.55 10.70 -0.65
CA LEU A 317 -0.98 9.94 0.51
C LEU A 317 -0.82 10.83 1.72
N GLY A 318 -1.90 11.23 2.35
CA GLY A 318 -1.81 12.15 3.45
C GLY A 318 -3.18 12.65 3.93
N SER A 319 -3.18 13.67 4.75
CA SER A 319 -4.38 14.36 5.19
C SER A 319 -4.09 15.81 5.58
N GLY A 320 -5.13 16.62 5.66
CA GLY A 320 -5.09 17.97 6.19
C GLY A 320 -4.05 18.86 5.52
N ASN A 321 -3.26 19.53 6.32
CA ASN A 321 -2.30 20.55 5.91
C ASN A 321 -1.18 20.01 4.97
N ALA A 322 -0.93 18.70 4.92
CA ALA A 322 0.01 18.12 3.96
C ALA A 322 -0.42 18.33 2.50
N PHE A 323 -1.72 18.57 2.25
CA PHE A 323 -2.23 18.88 0.92
C PHE A 323 -1.71 20.20 0.35
N VAL A 324 -1.36 21.16 1.21
CA VAL A 324 -0.73 22.42 0.80
C VAL A 324 0.56 22.15 0.03
N GLU A 325 1.37 21.19 0.48
CA GLU A 325 2.64 20.83 -0.17
C GLU A 325 2.42 20.24 -1.57
N VAL A 326 1.39 19.40 -1.73
CA VAL A 326 0.99 18.86 -3.05
C VAL A 326 0.65 20.00 -4.03
N MET A 327 -0.13 20.97 -3.59
CA MET A 327 -0.47 22.14 -4.42
C MET A 327 0.74 23.00 -4.74
N LEU A 328 1.68 23.14 -3.79
CA LEU A 328 2.95 23.84 -4.04
C LEU A 328 3.82 23.11 -5.07
N THR A 329 3.81 21.78 -5.06
CA THR A 329 4.50 20.94 -6.05
C THR A 329 3.91 21.12 -7.45
N ILE A 330 2.57 21.17 -7.57
CA ILE A 330 1.89 21.51 -8.82
C ILE A 330 2.37 22.86 -9.33
N ARG A 331 2.29 23.91 -8.50
CA ARG A 331 2.75 25.26 -8.84
C ARG A 331 4.22 25.28 -9.28
N ALA A 332 5.10 24.60 -8.55
CA ALA A 332 6.52 24.56 -8.86
C ALA A 332 6.83 23.83 -10.18
N CYS A 333 6.08 22.80 -10.54
CA CYS A 333 6.17 22.10 -11.82
C CYS A 333 5.66 23.00 -12.97
N GLU A 334 4.46 23.55 -12.84
CA GLU A 334 3.86 24.41 -13.89
C GLU A 334 4.70 25.65 -14.17
N GLN A 335 5.30 26.28 -13.16
CA GLN A 335 6.23 27.40 -13.31
C GLN A 335 7.51 27.02 -14.08
N ARG A 336 7.83 25.73 -14.19
CA ARG A 336 8.93 25.20 -15.02
C ARG A 336 8.47 24.71 -16.39
N GLY A 337 7.19 24.88 -16.73
CA GLY A 337 6.60 24.42 -17.98
C GLY A 337 6.25 22.93 -17.99
N ILE A 338 6.36 22.24 -16.86
CA ILE A 338 5.95 20.85 -16.72
C ILE A 338 4.45 20.82 -16.44
N LYS A 339 3.65 20.30 -17.36
CA LYS A 339 2.20 20.21 -17.22
C LYS A 339 1.80 19.21 -16.14
N THR A 340 0.80 19.53 -15.33
CA THR A 340 0.44 18.69 -14.19
C THR A 340 -1.01 18.21 -14.25
N THR A 341 -1.22 16.98 -13.79
CA THR A 341 -2.55 16.44 -13.47
C THR A 341 -2.50 15.84 -12.08
N LEU A 342 -3.39 16.28 -11.20
CA LEU A 342 -3.55 15.72 -9.86
C LEU A 342 -4.58 14.59 -9.87
N VAL A 343 -4.23 13.44 -9.32
CA VAL A 343 -5.16 12.35 -8.95
C VAL A 343 -5.29 12.36 -7.44
N SER A 344 -6.47 12.62 -6.92
CA SER A 344 -6.73 12.81 -5.49
C SER A 344 -8.06 12.22 -5.06
N TYR A 345 -8.10 11.66 -3.87
CA TYR A 345 -9.36 11.43 -3.17
C TYR A 345 -9.90 12.75 -2.60
N GLU A 346 -11.16 12.74 -2.19
CA GLU A 346 -11.86 13.89 -1.65
C GLU A 346 -12.26 13.72 -0.19
N TYR A 347 -12.42 14.83 0.50
CA TYR A 347 -13.12 14.92 1.78
C TYR A 347 -14.57 15.32 1.49
N GLY A 348 -15.41 14.34 1.26
CA GLY A 348 -16.78 14.59 0.81
C GLY A 348 -17.82 14.66 1.92
N GLY A 349 -17.43 14.45 3.19
CA GLY A 349 -18.36 14.35 4.30
C GLY A 349 -19.32 13.16 4.17
N LYS A 350 -20.40 13.17 4.98
CA LYS A 350 -21.37 12.08 5.02
C LYS A 350 -22.06 11.84 3.66
N ASP A 351 -22.37 12.91 2.96
CA ASP A 351 -23.14 12.87 1.71
C ASP A 351 -22.23 12.89 0.46
N GLY A 352 -20.92 13.01 0.64
CA GLY A 352 -19.96 13.06 -0.45
C GLY A 352 -19.91 14.40 -1.20
N VAL A 353 -20.40 15.48 -0.60
CA VAL A 353 -20.55 16.82 -1.23
C VAL A 353 -19.86 17.95 -0.46
N ASP A 354 -19.10 17.63 0.58
CA ASP A 354 -18.30 18.61 1.32
C ASP A 354 -17.05 19.04 0.51
N SER A 355 -16.18 19.82 1.12
CA SER A 355 -15.00 20.42 0.44
C SER A 355 -14.13 19.38 -0.27
N PRO A 356 -14.12 19.32 -1.61
CA PRO A 356 -13.36 18.35 -2.36
C PRO A 356 -11.85 18.54 -2.19
N LEU A 357 -11.37 19.79 -2.08
CA LEU A 357 -9.99 20.15 -1.92
C LEU A 357 -9.79 21.05 -0.70
N LEU A 358 -8.76 20.73 0.12
CA LEU A 358 -8.46 21.49 1.34
C LEU A 358 -7.70 22.80 1.08
N TYR A 359 -7.03 22.90 -0.06
CA TYR A 359 -6.25 24.05 -0.48
C TYR A 359 -6.20 24.07 -2.02
N TYR A 360 -5.97 25.23 -2.61
CA TYR A 360 -5.96 25.39 -4.06
C TYR A 360 -4.92 26.41 -4.50
N VAL A 361 -4.28 26.15 -5.65
CA VAL A 361 -3.44 27.10 -6.39
C VAL A 361 -3.97 27.25 -7.81
N PRO A 362 -3.87 28.45 -8.43
CA PRO A 362 -4.42 28.67 -9.78
C PRO A 362 -3.86 27.76 -10.86
N GLU A 363 -2.64 27.26 -10.68
CA GLU A 363 -1.97 26.35 -11.59
C GLU A 363 -2.59 24.93 -11.57
N ALA A 364 -3.30 24.54 -10.52
CA ALA A 364 -3.94 23.23 -10.38
C ALA A 364 -5.27 23.18 -11.17
N ASN A 365 -5.18 23.21 -12.50
CA ASN A 365 -6.32 23.28 -13.43
C ASN A 365 -6.73 21.92 -14.02
N ALA A 366 -6.05 20.83 -13.66
CA ALA A 366 -6.37 19.47 -14.06
C ALA A 366 -6.36 18.56 -12.81
N VAL A 367 -7.54 18.22 -12.32
CA VAL A 367 -7.73 17.38 -11.13
C VAL A 367 -8.70 16.26 -11.43
N VAL A 368 -8.31 15.03 -11.10
CA VAL A 368 -9.14 13.83 -11.21
C VAL A 368 -9.43 13.31 -9.80
N SER A 369 -10.71 13.20 -9.46
CA SER A 369 -11.13 12.64 -8.18
C SER A 369 -11.23 11.12 -8.24
N THR A 370 -10.76 10.46 -7.18
CA THR A 370 -10.96 9.02 -6.96
C THR A 370 -12.16 8.74 -6.04
N GLY A 371 -12.88 9.77 -5.64
CA GLY A 371 -14.07 9.71 -4.79
C GLY A 371 -13.79 10.03 -3.32
N SER A 372 -14.87 10.08 -2.53
CA SER A 372 -14.83 10.45 -1.13
C SER A 372 -14.42 9.29 -0.23
N ARG A 373 -13.52 9.57 0.74
CA ARG A 373 -13.18 8.67 1.83
C ARG A 373 -14.23 8.64 2.95
N ASP A 374 -14.96 9.72 3.15
CA ASP A 374 -15.83 9.98 4.30
C ASP A 374 -17.27 9.49 4.06
N ARG A 375 -17.42 8.30 3.48
CA ARG A 375 -18.74 7.70 3.24
C ARG A 375 -19.10 6.73 4.35
N TRP A 376 -20.28 6.89 4.88
CA TRP A 376 -20.85 5.95 5.83
C TRP A 376 -21.06 4.58 5.20
N ILE A 377 -20.83 3.54 5.98
CA ILE A 377 -21.05 2.16 5.57
C ILE A 377 -21.61 1.37 6.76
N GLU A 378 -22.62 0.56 6.49
CA GLU A 378 -23.19 -0.37 7.46
C GLU A 378 -22.68 -1.78 7.15
N LEU A 379 -22.07 -2.40 8.15
CA LEU A 379 -21.54 -3.75 8.07
C LEU A 379 -22.47 -4.69 8.83
N PRO A 380 -22.87 -5.85 8.26
CA PRO A 380 -23.69 -6.83 8.93
C PRO A 380 -22.92 -7.57 10.04
N GLU A 381 -23.62 -8.39 10.81
CA GLU A 381 -23.01 -9.30 11.79
C GLU A 381 -22.12 -10.33 11.07
N ALA A 382 -20.94 -10.59 11.66
CA ALA A 382 -19.99 -11.59 11.17
C ALA A 382 -20.19 -12.93 11.89
N GLU A 383 -20.16 -14.01 11.14
CA GLU A 383 -20.23 -15.37 11.70
C GLU A 383 -18.87 -15.85 12.24
N LYS A 384 -17.78 -15.36 11.64
CA LYS A 384 -16.41 -15.76 11.96
C LYS A 384 -15.51 -14.53 12.10
N ILE A 385 -14.69 -14.52 13.13
CA ILE A 385 -13.63 -13.52 13.31
C ILE A 385 -12.28 -14.20 13.07
N VAL A 386 -11.47 -13.58 12.21
CA VAL A 386 -10.10 -13.98 11.92
C VAL A 386 -9.17 -12.83 12.25
N GLY A 387 -8.31 -13.01 13.23
CA GLY A 387 -7.42 -11.95 13.70
C GLY A 387 -7.27 -11.91 15.22
N PRO A 388 -6.51 -10.95 15.75
CA PRO A 388 -6.21 -10.89 17.17
C PRO A 388 -7.25 -10.15 18.01
N TYR A 389 -8.23 -9.46 17.41
CA TYR A 389 -9.18 -8.63 18.14
C TYR A 389 -10.60 -9.19 18.02
N ASP A 390 -11.23 -9.38 19.18
CA ASP A 390 -12.64 -9.73 19.35
C ASP A 390 -13.53 -8.50 19.63
N GLN A 391 -12.91 -7.33 19.81
CA GLN A 391 -13.55 -6.04 20.00
C GLN A 391 -13.04 -5.04 19.00
N ILE A 392 -13.93 -4.20 18.48
CA ILE A 392 -13.62 -3.13 17.53
C ILE A 392 -14.05 -1.79 18.11
N GLN A 393 -13.16 -0.82 18.11
CA GLN A 393 -13.43 0.56 18.43
C GLN A 393 -13.67 1.34 17.14
N VAL A 394 -14.91 1.67 16.87
CA VAL A 394 -15.31 2.37 15.63
C VAL A 394 -14.91 3.85 15.65
N LEU A 395 -14.97 4.47 16.83
CA LEU A 395 -14.66 5.89 17.00
C LEU A 395 -13.26 6.06 17.60
N THR A 396 -12.56 7.13 17.24
CA THR A 396 -11.12 7.32 17.51
C THR A 396 -10.80 8.25 18.67
N TYR A 397 -11.81 8.65 19.48
CA TYR A 397 -11.55 9.48 20.65
C TYR A 397 -11.32 8.63 21.92
N PRO A 398 -10.55 9.12 22.90
CA PRO A 398 -10.33 8.40 24.15
C PRO A 398 -11.65 8.07 24.86
N GLY A 399 -11.83 6.81 25.24
CA GLY A 399 -13.05 6.33 25.92
C GLY A 399 -14.22 6.03 24.98
N ALA A 400 -14.01 6.04 23.65
CA ALA A 400 -15.02 5.56 22.71
C ALA A 400 -15.41 4.11 23.02
N PRO A 401 -16.71 3.77 22.94
CA PRO A 401 -17.15 2.41 23.20
C PRO A 401 -16.60 1.45 22.15
N SER A 402 -16.23 0.26 22.57
CA SER A 402 -15.93 -0.85 21.69
C SER A 402 -17.16 -1.71 21.48
N SER A 403 -17.27 -2.33 20.30
CA SER A 403 -18.30 -3.30 19.96
C SER A 403 -17.68 -4.67 19.73
N PRO A 404 -18.39 -5.78 20.03
CA PRO A 404 -17.93 -7.09 19.60
C PRO A 404 -17.61 -7.09 18.10
N ALA A 405 -16.51 -7.70 17.72
CA ALA A 405 -16.12 -7.77 16.31
C ALA A 405 -17.14 -8.52 15.44
N THR A 406 -17.95 -9.39 16.06
CA THR A 406 -19.05 -10.10 15.41
C THR A 406 -20.30 -9.23 15.19
N ALA A 407 -20.45 -8.12 15.89
CA ALA A 407 -21.64 -7.28 15.79
C ALA A 407 -21.76 -6.58 14.44
N ALA A 408 -22.97 -6.18 14.09
CA ALA A 408 -23.19 -5.20 13.04
C ALA A 408 -22.56 -3.85 13.44
N LEU A 409 -21.92 -3.19 12.50
CA LEU A 409 -21.17 -1.95 12.75
C LEU A 409 -21.63 -0.86 11.77
N THR A 410 -21.71 0.37 12.26
CA THR A 410 -21.86 1.55 11.39
C THR A 410 -20.55 2.33 11.44
N LEU A 411 -19.89 2.46 10.29
CA LEU A 411 -18.66 3.22 10.14
C LEU A 411 -18.98 4.57 9.51
N ASP A 412 -18.39 5.64 10.03
CA ASP A 412 -18.53 7.01 9.50
C ASP A 412 -17.56 7.29 8.33
N ALA A 413 -16.59 6.40 8.13
CA ALA A 413 -15.64 6.51 7.03
C ALA A 413 -15.14 5.13 6.59
N ARG A 414 -14.75 5.01 5.33
CA ARG A 414 -14.21 3.78 4.74
C ARG A 414 -12.77 3.49 5.16
N ASP A 415 -12.12 4.43 5.82
CA ASP A 415 -10.72 4.33 6.22
C ASP A 415 -10.44 3.28 7.32
N MET A 416 -11.46 2.63 7.84
CA MET A 416 -11.32 1.44 8.68
C MET A 416 -11.34 0.12 7.88
N ILE A 417 -11.73 0.17 6.62
CA ILE A 417 -11.76 -1.00 5.74
C ILE A 417 -10.51 -1.01 4.88
N VAL A 418 -9.74 -2.07 4.98
CA VAL A 418 -8.52 -2.25 4.17
C VAL A 418 -8.90 -2.24 2.69
N GLY A 419 -8.26 -1.35 1.92
CA GLY A 419 -8.62 -1.14 0.51
C GLY A 419 -9.95 -0.43 0.27
N GLY A 420 -10.58 0.12 1.34
CA GLY A 420 -11.86 0.83 1.24
C GLY A 420 -11.76 2.25 0.69
N VAL A 421 -10.58 2.85 0.75
CA VAL A 421 -10.28 4.14 0.12
C VAL A 421 -9.41 3.91 -1.10
N ASP A 422 -9.88 4.35 -2.25
CA ASP A 422 -9.11 4.25 -3.50
C ASP A 422 -8.33 5.55 -3.74
N ILE A 423 -7.10 5.58 -3.26
CA ILE A 423 -6.24 6.77 -3.33
C ILE A 423 -5.75 7.03 -4.76
N TRP A 424 -5.52 5.98 -5.53
CA TRP A 424 -4.87 6.04 -6.83
C TRP A 424 -5.76 5.71 -8.02
N GLY A 425 -7.06 5.47 -7.78
CA GLY A 425 -7.98 5.14 -8.85
C GLY A 425 -7.78 3.74 -9.41
N SER A 426 -7.50 2.75 -8.54
CA SER A 426 -7.43 1.33 -8.93
C SER A 426 -8.79 0.72 -9.29
N GLY A 427 -9.88 1.37 -8.88
CA GLY A 427 -11.24 1.03 -9.25
C GLY A 427 -11.66 1.62 -10.60
N ALA A 428 -12.93 1.49 -10.94
CA ALA A 428 -13.50 2.12 -12.13
C ALA A 428 -13.64 3.64 -11.92
N ILE A 429 -12.62 4.40 -12.31
CA ILE A 429 -12.72 5.87 -12.37
C ILE A 429 -13.66 6.22 -13.53
N ARG A 430 -14.72 6.96 -13.22
CA ARG A 430 -15.55 7.62 -14.22
C ARG A 430 -15.19 9.10 -14.24
N CYS A 431 -14.71 9.60 -15.36
CA CYS A 431 -14.63 11.03 -15.59
C CYS A 431 -16.01 11.51 -16.04
N GLU A 432 -16.64 12.35 -15.25
CA GLU A 432 -17.82 13.10 -15.65
C GLU A 432 -17.41 14.55 -15.87
N ALA A 433 -17.79 15.12 -17.01
CA ALA A 433 -17.63 16.55 -17.23
C ALA A 433 -18.79 17.27 -16.53
N PHE A 434 -18.46 18.25 -15.70
CA PHE A 434 -19.44 19.12 -15.06
C PHE A 434 -19.68 20.37 -15.90
#